data_4ab9cc879f849e753368f32a5ddd2267
#
_entry.id   4ab9cc879f849e753368f32a5ddd2267
#
_cell.length_a   1.000
_cell.length_b   1.000
_cell.length_c   1.000
_cell.angle_alpha   90.00
_cell.angle_beta   90.00
_cell.angle_gamma   90.00
#
_symmetry.space_group_name_H-M   'P 1'
#
loop_
_entity.id
_entity.type
_entity.pdbx_description
1 polymer ?
#
loop_
_entity_poly.entity_id
_entity_poly.type
_entity_poly.pdbx_seq_one_letter_code
_entity_poly.pdbx_strand_id
1 'polypeptide(L)'
;MFESKEDFYRVSICCPTWSRPSGEHVTISVYAWRATYRGSLHQDPLYTKTVEMTDNIWIDGYYSPEAEADTSIRFPAGKYLWVLSEPSDYAGVWYYSNGKISDLNCRAFQNGNSVDGTYMMITQESGASLYWDCPTYQHSDDGGKTWTKEVKALLPTQGSRDQLSACDPGVVRFGGYYYLGYTSTENTAGLDNHLYMARSTSPTGPWEKWNGSGWGGKKPQPVITYTGNHDKWGCGEPSMVVLDDILYLYYSWNDAGTTTRLSTAPATDENWPAALTMVGIVIDKSNIPAADHCDVKYCDDLGMFIAVHTSKRMTADAYIDLWISNDGRKFRNIGKLEGTTQPGLHNCGISGDESGHIQFSRQQYIGYAYGIGSWGQWNTFLQPIQFNEALTTAIQDCTEEKKVDGTCFVLKAMMVMRPTKGIYIEKGKKALYK
;
A
#
# COMPACT_ATOMS: atom_id res chain seq x y z
N MET A 1 -18.49 17.51 -10.53
CA MET A 1 -18.30 17.21 -11.95
C MET A 1 -17.02 16.41 -12.10
N PHE A 2 -17.02 15.40 -12.91
CA PHE A 2 -15.86 14.58 -13.25
C PHE A 2 -15.84 14.27 -14.75
N GLU A 3 -14.69 13.90 -15.27
CA GLU A 3 -14.50 13.44 -16.64
C GLU A 3 -14.02 11.99 -16.61
N SER A 4 -14.77 11.08 -17.23
CA SER A 4 -14.33 9.73 -17.50
C SER A 4 -13.68 9.65 -18.88
N LYS A 5 -12.49 9.07 -18.96
CA LYS A 5 -11.78 8.88 -20.23
C LYS A 5 -12.24 7.65 -21.00
N GLU A 6 -12.93 6.75 -20.34
CA GLU A 6 -13.47 5.51 -20.88
C GLU A 6 -14.94 5.36 -20.49
N ASP A 7 -15.64 4.45 -21.16
CA ASP A 7 -17.01 4.10 -20.81
C ASP A 7 -17.05 3.52 -19.39
N PHE A 8 -18.03 3.90 -18.61
CA PHE A 8 -18.18 3.44 -17.23
C PHE A 8 -19.62 3.02 -16.92
N TYR A 9 -19.78 2.17 -15.92
CA TYR A 9 -21.08 1.65 -15.50
C TYR A 9 -21.36 1.83 -14.01
N ARG A 10 -20.42 2.42 -13.26
CA ARG A 10 -20.53 2.56 -11.81
C ARG A 10 -19.87 3.84 -11.30
N VAL A 11 -20.52 4.49 -10.35
CA VAL A 11 -19.95 5.53 -9.50
C VAL A 11 -20.11 5.07 -8.05
N SER A 12 -18.99 4.91 -7.35
CA SER A 12 -18.97 4.55 -5.94
C SER A 12 -18.47 5.73 -5.11
N ILE A 13 -19.06 5.95 -3.96
CA ILE A 13 -18.80 7.08 -3.08
C ILE A 13 -18.62 6.54 -1.66
N CYS A 14 -17.60 7.00 -0.95
CA CYS A 14 -17.39 6.65 0.45
C CYS A 14 -18.06 7.69 1.34
N CYS A 15 -19.02 7.23 2.14
CA CYS A 15 -19.87 8.09 2.95
C CYS A 15 -19.76 7.72 4.43
N PRO A 16 -19.38 8.66 5.34
CA PRO A 16 -19.46 8.46 6.77
C PRO A 16 -20.88 8.65 7.27
N THR A 17 -21.28 7.86 8.26
CA THR A 17 -22.51 8.02 9.04
C THR A 17 -22.23 8.30 10.52
N TRP A 18 -20.95 8.64 10.82
CA TRP A 18 -20.52 8.98 12.18
C TRP A 18 -20.84 7.89 13.22
N SER A 19 -20.53 6.64 12.86
CA SER A 19 -20.76 5.43 13.66
C SER A 19 -22.25 5.05 13.82
N ARG A 20 -23.14 5.53 12.97
CA ARG A 20 -24.51 5.03 12.87
C ARG A 20 -24.54 3.75 12.06
N PRO A 21 -25.02 2.63 12.58
CA PRO A 21 -24.93 1.33 11.89
C PRO A 21 -25.97 1.15 10.78
N SER A 22 -27.08 1.88 10.81
CA SER A 22 -28.15 1.76 9.82
C SER A 22 -29.13 2.93 9.90
N GLY A 23 -30.01 3.06 8.92
CA GLY A 23 -31.09 4.05 8.86
C GLY A 23 -30.69 5.38 8.20
N GLU A 24 -29.42 5.55 7.87
CA GLU A 24 -28.96 6.71 7.13
C GLU A 24 -29.07 6.46 5.61
N HIS A 25 -29.42 7.50 4.87
CA HIS A 25 -29.59 7.40 3.43
C HIS A 25 -29.19 8.70 2.71
N VAL A 26 -28.96 8.58 1.40
CA VAL A 26 -28.74 9.71 0.50
C VAL A 26 -29.26 9.36 -0.89
N THR A 27 -29.76 10.34 -1.62
CA THR A 27 -30.13 10.17 -3.02
C THR A 27 -28.96 10.57 -3.92
N ILE A 28 -28.54 9.63 -4.77
CA ILE A 28 -27.47 9.83 -5.75
C ILE A 28 -28.10 10.01 -7.11
N SER A 29 -27.74 11.08 -7.83
CA SER A 29 -28.17 11.35 -9.20
C SER A 29 -26.98 11.63 -10.10
N VAL A 30 -26.97 11.09 -11.31
CA VAL A 30 -25.94 11.31 -12.32
C VAL A 30 -26.56 12.04 -13.52
N TYR A 31 -25.90 13.11 -13.92
CA TYR A 31 -26.32 13.95 -15.06
C TYR A 31 -25.20 14.04 -16.09
N ALA A 32 -25.53 14.21 -17.36
CA ALA A 32 -24.57 14.70 -18.34
C ALA A 32 -24.13 16.13 -17.99
N TRP A 33 -22.84 16.42 -18.10
CA TRP A 33 -22.33 17.78 -17.81
C TRP A 33 -22.70 18.78 -18.92
N ARG A 34 -23.30 19.92 -18.55
CA ARG A 34 -23.74 20.98 -19.44
C ARG A 34 -23.05 22.31 -19.12
N ALA A 35 -21.73 22.34 -19.21
CA ALA A 35 -20.88 23.53 -19.00
C ALA A 35 -20.95 24.15 -17.58
N THR A 36 -22.07 24.09 -16.88
CA THR A 36 -22.26 24.62 -15.54
C THR A 36 -23.03 23.64 -14.66
N TYR A 37 -22.88 23.78 -13.34
CA TYR A 37 -23.65 23.02 -12.36
C TYR A 37 -25.17 23.16 -12.60
N ARG A 38 -25.66 24.40 -12.64
CA ARG A 38 -27.08 24.67 -12.87
C ARG A 38 -27.58 24.15 -14.21
N GLY A 39 -26.79 24.36 -15.28
CA GLY A 39 -27.14 23.87 -16.62
C GLY A 39 -27.30 22.36 -16.66
N SER A 40 -26.49 21.65 -15.89
CA SER A 40 -26.60 20.17 -15.81
C SER A 40 -27.86 19.72 -15.08
N LEU A 41 -28.36 20.47 -14.12
CA LEU A 41 -29.61 20.16 -13.38
C LEU A 41 -30.90 20.52 -14.14
N HIS A 42 -30.83 21.26 -15.25
CA HIS A 42 -32.01 21.59 -16.08
C HIS A 42 -32.44 20.45 -17.04
N GLN A 43 -31.85 19.29 -16.89
CA GLN A 43 -32.19 18.08 -17.63
C GLN A 43 -32.54 16.95 -16.66
N ASP A 44 -33.23 15.94 -17.16
CA ASP A 44 -33.49 14.75 -16.36
C ASP A 44 -32.17 14.03 -16.01
N PRO A 45 -32.02 13.47 -14.80
CA PRO A 45 -30.86 12.67 -14.46
C PRO A 45 -30.83 11.41 -15.35
N LEU A 46 -29.61 11.06 -15.77
CA LEU A 46 -29.38 9.78 -16.47
C LEU A 46 -29.62 8.60 -15.54
N TYR A 47 -29.42 8.81 -14.25
CA TYR A 47 -29.64 7.84 -13.20
C TYR A 47 -29.94 8.53 -11.88
N THR A 48 -30.86 8.00 -11.09
CA THR A 48 -31.11 8.43 -9.71
C THR A 48 -31.52 7.24 -8.84
N LYS A 49 -31.02 7.21 -7.62
CA LYS A 49 -31.33 6.18 -6.64
C LYS A 49 -31.10 6.68 -5.23
N THR A 50 -32.02 6.40 -4.32
CA THR A 50 -31.80 6.54 -2.88
C THR A 50 -31.11 5.25 -2.39
N VAL A 51 -30.00 5.42 -1.69
CA VAL A 51 -29.18 4.31 -1.17
C VAL A 51 -29.06 4.40 0.34
N GLU A 52 -29.12 3.25 1.00
CA GLU A 52 -28.79 3.15 2.42
C GLU A 52 -27.28 3.24 2.61
N MET A 53 -26.89 3.87 3.71
CA MET A 53 -25.49 4.11 4.05
C MET A 53 -25.10 3.29 5.26
N THR A 54 -23.89 2.77 5.21
CA THR A 54 -23.18 2.18 6.36
C THR A 54 -21.89 2.97 6.58
N ASP A 55 -21.52 3.20 7.84
CA ASP A 55 -20.42 4.09 8.18
C ASP A 55 -19.11 3.71 7.47
N ASN A 56 -18.55 4.67 6.74
CA ASN A 56 -17.30 4.55 5.99
C ASN A 56 -17.26 3.41 4.95
N ILE A 57 -18.41 2.92 4.50
CA ILE A 57 -18.48 1.94 3.42
C ILE A 57 -18.71 2.65 2.08
N TRP A 58 -18.14 2.09 1.02
CA TRP A 58 -18.40 2.52 -0.33
C TRP A 58 -19.82 2.15 -0.74
N ILE A 59 -20.60 3.15 -1.13
CA ILE A 59 -21.95 2.97 -1.66
C ILE A 59 -21.96 3.18 -3.16
N ASP A 60 -22.75 2.40 -3.85
CA ASP A 60 -22.85 2.44 -5.30
C ASP A 60 -23.99 3.33 -5.74
N GLY A 61 -23.63 4.46 -6.35
CA GLY A 61 -24.57 5.39 -6.94
C GLY A 61 -25.17 4.91 -8.25
N TYR A 62 -24.44 4.12 -8.97
CA TYR A 62 -24.85 3.50 -10.21
C TYR A 62 -24.16 2.15 -10.30
N TYR A 63 -24.93 1.10 -10.15
CA TYR A 63 -24.48 -0.27 -10.29
C TYR A 63 -25.66 -1.18 -10.62
N SER A 64 -25.53 -1.90 -11.69
CA SER A 64 -26.40 -3.03 -11.98
C SER A 64 -25.54 -4.28 -12.07
N PRO A 65 -25.78 -5.31 -11.27
CA PRO A 65 -25.08 -6.59 -11.41
C PRO A 65 -25.24 -7.18 -12.81
N GLU A 66 -26.36 -6.89 -13.47
CA GLU A 66 -26.61 -7.29 -14.85
C GLU A 66 -25.73 -6.51 -15.84
N ALA A 67 -25.29 -5.29 -15.50
CA ALA A 67 -24.43 -4.49 -16.36
C ALA A 67 -23.00 -5.03 -16.50
N GLU A 68 -22.54 -5.89 -15.59
CA GLU A 68 -21.29 -6.64 -15.78
C GLU A 68 -21.39 -7.63 -16.94
N ALA A 69 -22.58 -8.13 -17.20
CA ALA A 69 -22.87 -9.05 -18.30
C ALA A 69 -23.50 -8.36 -19.51
N ASP A 70 -24.19 -7.22 -19.31
CA ASP A 70 -24.91 -6.48 -20.34
C ASP A 70 -24.22 -5.15 -20.66
N THR A 71 -23.71 -5.03 -21.87
CA THR A 71 -23.06 -3.82 -22.40
C THR A 71 -24.01 -2.66 -22.67
N SER A 72 -25.33 -2.84 -22.50
CA SER A 72 -26.35 -1.83 -22.81
C SER A 72 -26.49 -0.73 -21.75
N ILE A 73 -26.02 -0.95 -20.51
CA ILE A 73 -26.10 0.00 -19.41
C ILE A 73 -24.71 0.58 -19.13
N ARG A 74 -24.23 1.45 -20.02
CA ARG A 74 -22.94 2.12 -19.87
C ARG A 74 -23.10 3.59 -20.15
N PHE A 75 -22.40 4.40 -19.40
CA PHE A 75 -22.17 5.79 -19.74
C PHE A 75 -20.92 5.89 -20.62
N PRO A 76 -21.02 6.48 -21.80
CA PRO A 76 -19.85 6.67 -22.66
C PRO A 76 -18.80 7.58 -21.99
N ALA A 77 -17.56 7.49 -22.44
CA ALA A 77 -16.52 8.44 -22.06
C ALA A 77 -17.02 9.87 -22.22
N GLY A 78 -16.81 10.71 -21.20
CA GLY A 78 -17.36 12.07 -21.21
C GLY A 78 -17.36 12.75 -19.87
N LYS A 79 -18.04 13.89 -19.81
CA LYS A 79 -18.16 14.71 -18.60
C LYS A 79 -19.51 14.55 -17.96
N TYR A 80 -19.52 14.35 -16.66
CA TYR A 80 -20.70 14.08 -15.87
C TYR A 80 -20.73 14.89 -14.58
N LEU A 81 -21.94 15.09 -14.05
CA LEU A 81 -22.17 15.62 -12.72
C LEU A 81 -22.90 14.56 -11.91
N TRP A 82 -22.31 14.11 -10.81
CA TRP A 82 -23.06 13.39 -9.81
C TRP A 82 -23.43 14.32 -8.66
N VAL A 83 -24.61 14.11 -8.10
CA VAL A 83 -25.19 14.94 -7.06
C VAL A 83 -25.65 14.06 -5.91
N LEU A 84 -25.30 14.43 -4.70
CA LEU A 84 -25.88 13.90 -3.49
C LEU A 84 -26.96 14.87 -3.00
N SER A 85 -28.13 14.36 -2.80
CA SER A 85 -29.31 15.13 -2.36
C SER A 85 -30.12 14.34 -1.34
N GLU A 86 -31.04 15.03 -0.66
CA GLU A 86 -31.94 14.42 0.31
C GLU A 86 -31.22 13.53 1.35
N PRO A 87 -30.15 14.03 1.99
CA PRO A 87 -29.44 13.26 2.99
C PRO A 87 -30.26 13.17 4.27
N SER A 88 -30.18 12.05 4.97
CA SER A 88 -30.59 11.95 6.36
C SER A 88 -29.64 12.73 7.28
N ASP A 89 -30.00 12.90 8.57
CA ASP A 89 -29.30 13.77 9.50
C ASP A 89 -27.81 13.47 9.69
N TYR A 90 -27.41 12.22 9.52
CA TYR A 90 -26.02 11.78 9.72
C TYR A 90 -25.37 11.28 8.41
N ALA A 91 -25.94 11.62 7.28
CA ALA A 91 -25.34 11.30 5.98
C ALA A 91 -24.26 12.32 5.63
N GLY A 92 -23.04 11.86 5.42
CA GLY A 92 -21.90 12.68 5.01
C GLY A 92 -21.25 12.20 3.72
N VAL A 93 -20.29 12.95 3.22
CA VAL A 93 -19.38 12.54 2.16
C VAL A 93 -17.98 13.04 2.47
N TRP A 94 -16.98 12.19 2.27
CA TRP A 94 -15.60 12.60 2.47
C TRP A 94 -15.16 13.63 1.44
N TYR A 95 -14.57 14.71 1.91
CA TYR A 95 -14.13 15.85 1.13
C TYR A 95 -12.68 16.23 1.44
N TYR A 96 -11.91 16.52 0.42
CA TYR A 96 -10.50 16.92 0.49
C TYR A 96 -10.34 18.39 0.12
N SER A 97 -10.02 19.23 1.09
CA SER A 97 -9.91 20.68 0.90
C SER A 97 -8.65 21.16 0.16
N ASN A 98 -7.59 20.33 0.10
CA ASN A 98 -6.30 20.72 -0.49
C ASN A 98 -5.89 19.86 -1.69
N GLY A 99 -6.81 19.05 -2.20
CA GLY A 99 -6.54 18.14 -3.29
C GLY A 99 -6.58 18.83 -4.65
N LYS A 100 -5.50 19.47 -5.07
CA LYS A 100 -5.25 19.67 -6.50
C LYS A 100 -4.92 18.31 -7.11
N ILE A 101 -5.93 17.56 -7.48
CA ILE A 101 -5.76 16.41 -8.37
C ILE A 101 -5.52 17.00 -9.74
N SER A 102 -4.25 17.24 -10.08
CA SER A 102 -3.81 17.92 -11.29
C SER A 102 -4.21 17.20 -12.58
N ASP A 103 -4.51 15.91 -12.50
CA ASP A 103 -4.73 15.06 -13.67
C ASP A 103 -6.19 14.67 -13.90
N LEU A 104 -7.09 14.98 -12.97
CA LEU A 104 -8.51 14.77 -13.15
C LEU A 104 -9.20 16.08 -13.42
N ASN A 105 -9.90 16.15 -14.55
CA ASN A 105 -10.76 17.27 -14.87
C ASN A 105 -12.02 17.24 -14.01
N CYS A 106 -11.82 17.47 -12.69
CA CYS A 106 -12.84 17.40 -11.65
C CYS A 106 -13.14 18.79 -11.11
N ARG A 107 -14.40 19.01 -10.71
CA ARG A 107 -14.84 20.21 -9.96
C ARG A 107 -15.82 19.80 -8.90
N ALA A 108 -15.57 20.21 -7.66
CA ALA A 108 -16.47 20.01 -6.54
C ALA A 108 -17.41 21.21 -6.38
N PHE A 109 -18.63 20.93 -5.91
CA PHE A 109 -19.65 21.93 -5.63
C PHE A 109 -20.30 21.61 -4.28
N GLN A 110 -20.60 22.65 -3.50
CA GLN A 110 -21.41 22.56 -2.29
C GLN A 110 -22.55 23.57 -2.42
N ASN A 111 -23.78 23.09 -2.36
CA ASN A 111 -24.99 23.91 -2.52
C ASN A 111 -24.94 24.77 -3.82
N GLY A 112 -24.41 24.19 -4.89
CA GLY A 112 -24.31 24.86 -6.19
C GLY A 112 -23.13 25.82 -6.36
N ASN A 113 -22.34 26.06 -5.31
CA ASN A 113 -21.15 26.89 -5.36
C ASN A 113 -19.91 26.02 -5.54
N SER A 114 -19.00 26.45 -6.43
CA SER A 114 -17.70 25.77 -6.61
C SER A 114 -16.89 25.87 -5.32
N VAL A 115 -16.32 24.75 -4.88
CA VAL A 115 -15.42 24.67 -3.72
C VAL A 115 -14.06 24.16 -4.15
N ASP A 116 -13.02 24.58 -3.44
CA ASP A 116 -11.63 24.17 -3.70
C ASP A 116 -11.38 22.81 -3.04
N GLY A 117 -11.34 21.76 -3.83
CA GLY A 117 -11.14 20.40 -3.36
C GLY A 117 -11.91 19.35 -4.17
N THR A 118 -12.00 18.15 -3.65
CA THR A 118 -12.69 17.04 -4.29
C THR A 118 -13.39 16.13 -3.30
N TYR A 119 -14.44 15.46 -3.74
CA TYR A 119 -15.10 14.40 -2.98
C TYR A 119 -14.51 13.03 -3.31
N MET A 120 -14.52 12.14 -2.33
CA MET A 120 -14.03 10.78 -2.48
C MET A 120 -15.01 9.95 -3.32
N MET A 121 -14.59 9.64 -4.54
CA MET A 121 -15.38 8.84 -5.48
C MET A 121 -14.50 7.97 -6.36
N ILE A 122 -15.08 6.88 -6.87
CA ILE A 122 -14.48 5.98 -7.86
C ILE A 122 -15.47 5.82 -9.00
N THR A 123 -14.98 5.86 -10.23
CA THR A 123 -15.71 5.37 -11.41
C THR A 123 -15.17 4.00 -11.81
N GLN A 124 -16.06 3.08 -12.17
CA GLN A 124 -15.66 1.82 -12.78
C GLN A 124 -15.89 1.85 -14.27
N GLU A 125 -14.79 1.58 -14.96
CA GLU A 125 -14.73 1.52 -16.40
C GLU A 125 -15.15 0.13 -16.91
N SER A 126 -15.59 0.07 -18.15
CA SER A 126 -15.95 -1.15 -18.85
C SER A 126 -14.78 -2.14 -18.88
N GLY A 127 -14.99 -3.34 -18.33
CA GLY A 127 -13.98 -4.39 -18.25
C GLY A 127 -13.01 -4.24 -17.07
N ALA A 128 -13.14 -3.20 -16.25
CA ALA A 128 -12.47 -3.14 -14.97
C ALA A 128 -13.13 -4.16 -14.02
N SER A 129 -12.34 -5.05 -13.46
CA SER A 129 -12.81 -5.91 -12.38
C SER A 129 -13.20 -5.06 -11.17
N LEU A 130 -14.18 -5.54 -10.42
CA LEU A 130 -14.68 -4.95 -9.17
C LEU A 130 -13.63 -5.13 -8.05
N TYR A 131 -12.48 -4.51 -8.18
CA TYR A 131 -11.42 -4.57 -7.18
C TYR A 131 -10.98 -3.17 -6.78
N TRP A 132 -10.49 -3.04 -5.56
CA TRP A 132 -10.08 -1.75 -4.99
C TRP A 132 -8.71 -1.30 -5.48
N ASP A 133 -7.78 -2.25 -5.58
CA ASP A 133 -6.39 -1.98 -5.94
C ASP A 133 -5.71 -3.19 -6.60
N CYS A 134 -4.60 -2.92 -7.23
CA CYS A 134 -3.70 -3.93 -7.77
C CYS A 134 -2.28 -3.34 -7.86
N PRO A 135 -1.24 -4.19 -7.74
CA PRO A 135 0.14 -3.74 -7.93
C PRO A 135 0.37 -3.33 -9.38
N THR A 136 1.15 -2.28 -9.53
CA THR A 136 1.61 -1.80 -10.82
C THR A 136 3.12 -1.98 -10.95
N TYR A 137 3.60 -1.95 -12.18
CA TYR A 137 5.01 -2.09 -12.52
C TYR A 137 5.45 -0.96 -13.43
N GLN A 138 6.59 -0.38 -13.09
CA GLN A 138 7.38 0.53 -13.92
C GLN A 138 8.84 0.16 -13.77
N HIS A 139 9.68 0.49 -14.75
CA HIS A 139 11.12 0.39 -14.63
C HIS A 139 11.82 1.64 -15.19
N SER A 140 13.06 1.82 -14.76
CA SER A 140 13.93 2.90 -15.18
C SER A 140 15.30 2.32 -15.51
N ASP A 141 15.85 2.68 -16.68
CA ASP A 141 17.17 2.28 -17.14
C ASP A 141 18.23 3.37 -16.92
N ASP A 142 17.86 4.50 -16.36
CA ASP A 142 18.71 5.68 -16.19
C ASP A 142 18.86 6.15 -14.72
N GLY A 143 18.67 5.21 -13.77
CA GLY A 143 18.80 5.48 -12.34
C GLY A 143 17.63 6.28 -11.76
N GLY A 144 16.43 6.10 -12.28
CA GLY A 144 15.19 6.71 -11.77
C GLY A 144 14.93 8.14 -12.29
N LYS A 145 15.62 8.58 -13.34
CA LYS A 145 15.38 9.89 -13.96
C LYS A 145 14.16 9.87 -14.87
N THR A 146 13.99 8.77 -15.60
CA THR A 146 12.80 8.51 -16.43
C THR A 146 12.25 7.12 -16.12
N TRP A 147 10.95 6.96 -16.27
CA TRP A 147 10.22 5.73 -15.96
C TRP A 147 9.39 5.31 -17.16
N THR A 148 9.27 4.02 -17.37
CA THR A 148 8.33 3.49 -18.37
C THR A 148 6.90 3.81 -18.00
N LYS A 149 5.98 3.65 -18.95
CA LYS A 149 4.55 3.72 -18.66
C LYS A 149 4.19 2.65 -17.62
N GLU A 150 3.40 3.04 -16.64
CA GLU A 150 2.83 2.15 -15.64
C GLU A 150 1.94 1.08 -16.30
N VAL A 151 2.12 -0.17 -15.86
CA VAL A 151 1.27 -1.30 -16.25
C VAL A 151 0.78 -2.04 -15.00
N LYS A 152 -0.45 -2.53 -15.03
CA LYS A 152 -0.98 -3.38 -13.96
C LYS A 152 -0.22 -4.72 -13.98
N ALA A 153 0.48 -5.03 -12.89
CA ALA A 153 1.31 -6.23 -12.82
C ALA A 153 0.49 -7.47 -12.47
N LEU A 154 -0.35 -7.38 -11.46
CA LEU A 154 -1.19 -8.50 -10.99
C LEU A 154 -2.61 -8.00 -10.76
N LEU A 155 -3.60 -8.74 -11.26
CA LEU A 155 -5.01 -8.43 -11.02
C LEU A 155 -5.63 -9.39 -10.01
N PRO A 156 -6.59 -8.95 -9.18
CA PRO A 156 -7.47 -9.82 -8.43
C PRO A 156 -8.20 -10.81 -9.34
N THR A 157 -8.54 -11.98 -8.82
CA THR A 157 -9.23 -13.03 -9.58
C THR A 157 -10.73 -12.98 -9.29
N GLN A 158 -11.50 -12.59 -10.26
CA GLN A 158 -12.95 -12.46 -10.09
C GLN A 158 -13.62 -13.80 -9.72
N GLY A 159 -14.59 -13.72 -8.80
CA GLY A 159 -15.29 -14.90 -8.30
C GLY A 159 -14.45 -15.82 -7.40
N SER A 160 -13.39 -15.30 -6.82
CA SER A 160 -12.51 -16.02 -5.91
C SER A 160 -12.27 -15.24 -4.61
N ARG A 161 -11.52 -15.84 -3.69
CA ARG A 161 -11.23 -15.26 -2.37
C ARG A 161 -10.38 -13.98 -2.44
N ASP A 162 -9.66 -13.72 -3.50
CA ASP A 162 -8.85 -12.52 -3.69
C ASP A 162 -9.49 -11.49 -4.64
N GLN A 163 -10.80 -11.58 -4.86
CA GLN A 163 -11.47 -10.75 -5.87
C GLN A 163 -11.49 -9.24 -5.58
N LEU A 164 -11.38 -8.83 -4.32
CA LEU A 164 -11.55 -7.43 -3.93
C LEU A 164 -10.28 -6.61 -4.05
N SER A 165 -9.11 -7.22 -3.84
CA SER A 165 -7.85 -6.48 -3.87
C SER A 165 -6.65 -7.38 -4.14
N ALA A 166 -5.56 -6.78 -4.62
CA ALA A 166 -4.22 -7.33 -4.59
C ALA A 166 -3.30 -6.17 -4.20
N CYS A 167 -3.16 -5.92 -2.89
CA CYS A 167 -2.42 -4.77 -2.38
C CYS A 167 -1.10 -5.14 -1.71
N ASP A 168 -0.34 -4.14 -1.32
CA ASP A 168 0.89 -4.22 -0.54
C ASP A 168 1.90 -5.25 -1.09
N PRO A 169 2.38 -5.09 -2.32
CA PRO A 169 3.20 -6.12 -2.96
C PRO A 169 4.61 -6.21 -2.37
N GLY A 170 5.08 -7.43 -2.13
CA GLY A 170 6.48 -7.74 -1.91
C GLY A 170 6.98 -8.69 -3.00
N VAL A 171 8.20 -8.48 -3.52
CA VAL A 171 8.73 -9.26 -4.63
C VAL A 171 10.12 -9.79 -4.32
N VAL A 172 10.36 -11.04 -4.73
CA VAL A 172 11.68 -11.69 -4.70
C VAL A 172 11.80 -12.62 -5.93
N ARG A 173 13.02 -12.93 -6.37
CA ARG A 173 13.25 -13.87 -7.46
C ARG A 173 14.20 -14.98 -7.04
N PHE A 174 13.78 -16.21 -7.27
CA PHE A 174 14.60 -17.41 -7.11
C PHE A 174 14.05 -18.57 -7.93
N GLY A 175 14.81 -19.62 -8.14
CA GLY A 175 14.38 -20.79 -8.89
C GLY A 175 13.87 -20.50 -10.32
N GLY A 176 14.29 -19.37 -10.92
CA GLY A 176 13.84 -18.93 -12.24
C GLY A 176 12.53 -18.14 -12.27
N TYR A 177 11.87 -17.95 -11.14
CA TYR A 177 10.61 -17.23 -11.03
C TYR A 177 10.72 -15.96 -10.17
N TYR A 178 9.98 -14.91 -10.55
CA TYR A 178 9.58 -13.86 -9.65
C TYR A 178 8.42 -14.37 -8.80
N TYR A 179 8.48 -14.15 -7.52
CA TYR A 179 7.39 -14.39 -6.58
C TYR A 179 6.88 -13.05 -6.04
N LEU A 180 5.61 -12.80 -6.24
CA LEU A 180 4.93 -11.59 -5.78
C LEU A 180 3.94 -11.98 -4.70
N GLY A 181 4.26 -11.59 -3.45
CA GLY A 181 3.32 -11.67 -2.35
C GLY A 181 2.40 -10.46 -2.35
N TYR A 182 1.15 -10.64 -1.96
CA TYR A 182 0.16 -9.57 -1.88
C TYR A 182 -0.88 -9.83 -0.80
N THR A 183 -1.45 -8.74 -0.30
CA THR A 183 -2.56 -8.77 0.66
C THR A 183 -3.89 -8.82 -0.08
N SER A 184 -4.84 -9.59 0.40
CA SER A 184 -6.22 -9.57 -0.09
C SER A 184 -7.22 -10.02 0.96
N THR A 185 -8.50 -9.69 0.74
CA THR A 185 -9.62 -10.06 1.61
C THR A 185 -10.87 -10.40 0.80
N GLU A 186 -11.75 -11.18 1.41
CA GLU A 186 -13.14 -11.36 0.96
C GLU A 186 -14.09 -10.36 1.63
N ASN A 187 -13.62 -9.64 2.66
CA ASN A 187 -14.42 -8.75 3.48
C ASN A 187 -14.52 -7.36 2.85
N THR A 188 -15.72 -6.94 2.50
CA THR A 188 -15.99 -5.65 1.87
C THR A 188 -15.67 -4.42 2.75
N ALA A 189 -15.45 -4.62 4.05
CA ALA A 189 -14.95 -3.57 4.95
C ALA A 189 -13.42 -3.45 4.96
N GLY A 190 -12.69 -4.27 4.17
CA GLY A 190 -11.23 -4.26 4.15
C GLY A 190 -10.58 -4.89 5.39
N LEU A 191 -11.33 -5.69 6.13
CA LEU A 191 -10.88 -6.43 7.31
C LEU A 191 -10.60 -7.88 6.96
N ASP A 192 -10.04 -8.64 7.92
CA ASP A 192 -9.77 -10.07 7.77
C ASP A 192 -8.90 -10.40 6.54
N ASN A 193 -7.88 -9.58 6.33
CA ASN A 193 -6.94 -9.76 5.22
C ASN A 193 -6.10 -11.02 5.41
N HIS A 194 -5.72 -11.61 4.29
CA HIS A 194 -4.85 -12.77 4.19
C HIS A 194 -3.69 -12.50 3.24
N LEU A 195 -2.60 -13.25 3.40
CA LEU A 195 -1.44 -13.15 2.52
C LEU A 195 -1.53 -14.19 1.40
N TYR A 196 -1.42 -13.72 0.19
CA TYR A 196 -1.41 -14.51 -1.04
C TYR A 196 -0.07 -14.45 -1.76
N MET A 197 0.13 -15.35 -2.71
CA MET A 197 1.34 -15.41 -3.51
C MET A 197 1.03 -15.71 -4.97
N ALA A 198 1.78 -15.07 -5.87
CA ALA A 198 1.80 -15.38 -7.29
C ALA A 198 3.24 -15.55 -7.78
N ARG A 199 3.46 -16.33 -8.85
CA ARG A 199 4.76 -16.46 -9.50
C ARG A 199 4.68 -16.19 -11.00
N SER A 200 5.79 -15.75 -11.57
CA SER A 200 5.93 -15.56 -13.02
C SER A 200 7.41 -15.60 -13.43
N THR A 201 7.69 -15.93 -14.67
CA THR A 201 9.04 -15.80 -15.25
C THR A 201 9.35 -14.36 -15.71
N SER A 202 8.38 -13.45 -15.64
CA SER A 202 8.51 -12.04 -16.03
C SER A 202 7.92 -11.12 -14.94
N PRO A 203 8.51 -9.95 -14.66
CA PRO A 203 7.98 -9.01 -13.68
C PRO A 203 6.58 -8.43 -14.04
N THR A 204 6.19 -8.56 -15.30
CA THR A 204 4.87 -8.12 -15.79
C THR A 204 3.88 -9.26 -15.98
N GLY A 205 4.24 -10.49 -15.59
CA GLY A 205 3.40 -11.66 -15.79
C GLY A 205 3.59 -12.35 -17.17
N PRO A 206 2.73 -13.28 -17.55
CA PRO A 206 1.53 -13.71 -16.82
C PRO A 206 1.86 -14.37 -15.48
N TRP A 207 1.00 -14.12 -14.48
CA TRP A 207 1.19 -14.61 -13.13
C TRP A 207 0.33 -15.84 -12.83
N GLU A 208 0.95 -16.85 -12.24
CA GLU A 208 0.30 -18.03 -11.69
C GLU A 208 0.13 -17.85 -10.18
N LYS A 209 -1.10 -17.77 -9.70
CA LYS A 209 -1.39 -17.63 -8.26
C LYS A 209 -1.34 -18.99 -7.57
N TRP A 210 -0.95 -19.01 -6.30
CA TRP A 210 -1.01 -20.21 -5.46
C TRP A 210 -2.46 -20.62 -5.23
N ASN A 211 -2.80 -21.89 -5.44
CA ASN A 211 -4.17 -22.41 -5.34
C ASN A 211 -4.38 -23.36 -4.14
N GLY A 212 -3.42 -23.44 -3.24
CA GLY A 212 -3.46 -24.31 -2.07
C GLY A 212 -2.72 -25.66 -2.26
N SER A 213 -2.43 -26.05 -3.50
CA SER A 213 -1.70 -27.30 -3.80
C SER A 213 -0.69 -27.19 -4.93
N GLY A 214 -0.69 -26.05 -5.63
CA GLY A 214 0.22 -25.75 -6.74
C GLY A 214 -0.05 -24.34 -7.27
N TRP A 215 0.46 -24.09 -8.48
CA TRP A 215 0.42 -22.76 -9.10
C TRP A 215 -0.59 -22.71 -10.25
N GLY A 216 -1.27 -21.57 -10.38
CA GLY A 216 -2.24 -21.30 -11.43
C GLY A 216 -3.67 -21.69 -11.07
N GLY A 217 -4.55 -21.62 -12.07
CA GLY A 217 -5.99 -21.83 -11.89
C GLY A 217 -6.78 -20.57 -11.51
N LYS A 218 -8.08 -20.74 -11.24
CA LYS A 218 -9.01 -19.62 -11.00
C LYS A 218 -9.45 -19.46 -9.54
N LYS A 219 -8.84 -20.20 -8.62
CA LYS A 219 -9.23 -20.20 -7.20
C LYS A 219 -8.00 -20.05 -6.30
N PRO A 220 -7.36 -18.88 -6.31
CA PRO A 220 -6.21 -18.63 -5.43
C PRO A 220 -6.57 -18.85 -3.97
N GLN A 221 -5.59 -19.34 -3.22
CA GLN A 221 -5.69 -19.59 -1.80
C GLN A 221 -4.58 -18.83 -1.07
N PRO A 222 -4.81 -18.33 0.14
CA PRO A 222 -3.77 -17.68 0.90
C PRO A 222 -2.63 -18.65 1.25
N VAL A 223 -1.41 -18.14 1.25
CA VAL A 223 -0.23 -18.85 1.78
C VAL A 223 -0.14 -18.69 3.30
N ILE A 224 -0.63 -17.57 3.83
CA ILE A 224 -0.85 -17.34 5.27
C ILE A 224 -2.30 -16.92 5.47
N THR A 225 -3.04 -17.75 6.20
CA THR A 225 -4.42 -17.44 6.60
C THR A 225 -4.40 -16.73 7.94
N TYR A 226 -5.06 -15.59 8.03
CA TYR A 226 -5.27 -14.92 9.30
C TYR A 226 -6.25 -15.72 10.16
N THR A 227 -5.91 -15.89 11.42
CA THR A 227 -6.70 -16.65 12.40
C THR A 227 -6.90 -15.89 13.72
N GLY A 228 -6.68 -14.58 13.69
CA GLY A 228 -6.91 -13.68 14.82
C GLY A 228 -8.36 -13.19 14.90
N ASN A 229 -8.55 -12.01 15.43
CA ASN A 229 -9.87 -11.37 15.48
C ASN A 229 -10.28 -10.85 14.10
N HIS A 230 -11.30 -11.45 13.50
CA HIS A 230 -11.79 -11.11 12.15
C HIS A 230 -12.35 -9.68 12.00
N ASP A 231 -12.55 -8.94 13.13
CA ASP A 231 -12.86 -7.51 13.11
C ASP A 231 -11.61 -6.62 13.02
N LYS A 232 -10.44 -7.22 12.85
CA LYS A 232 -9.17 -6.52 12.64
C LYS A 232 -8.73 -6.56 11.19
N TRP A 233 -7.75 -5.71 10.87
CA TRP A 233 -7.21 -5.65 9.51
C TRP A 233 -6.73 -7.01 8.99
N GLY A 234 -6.10 -7.84 9.83
CA GLY A 234 -5.70 -9.18 9.46
C GLY A 234 -4.20 -9.37 9.31
N CYS A 235 -3.78 -10.07 8.26
CA CYS A 235 -2.36 -10.26 7.93
C CYS A 235 -2.08 -9.99 6.45
N GLY A 236 -0.83 -9.57 6.15
CA GLY A 236 -0.42 -9.25 4.78
C GLY A 236 0.91 -8.50 4.74
N GLU A 237 1.06 -7.60 3.77
CA GLU A 237 2.24 -6.74 3.62
C GLU A 237 3.54 -7.56 3.62
N PRO A 238 3.72 -8.46 2.63
CA PRO A 238 4.86 -9.36 2.61
C PRO A 238 6.16 -8.67 2.29
N SER A 239 7.23 -9.08 2.96
CA SER A 239 8.60 -8.81 2.57
C SER A 239 9.38 -10.12 2.53
N MET A 240 10.23 -10.31 1.54
CA MET A 240 10.90 -11.58 1.30
C MET A 240 12.40 -11.42 1.10
N VAL A 241 13.14 -12.38 1.65
CA VAL A 241 14.59 -12.52 1.48
C VAL A 241 14.90 -14.00 1.23
N VAL A 242 15.77 -14.29 0.29
CA VAL A 242 16.33 -15.64 0.10
C VAL A 242 17.79 -15.64 0.52
N LEU A 243 18.12 -16.44 1.52
CA LEU A 243 19.49 -16.59 2.03
C LEU A 243 19.76 -18.08 2.29
N ASP A 244 20.88 -18.59 1.80
CA ASP A 244 21.33 -19.98 1.99
C ASP A 244 20.22 -21.02 1.66
N ASP A 245 19.60 -20.87 0.49
CA ASP A 245 18.50 -21.72 0.01
C ASP A 245 17.25 -21.72 0.90
N ILE A 246 17.12 -20.76 1.80
CA ILE A 246 15.95 -20.56 2.64
C ILE A 246 15.25 -19.28 2.24
N LEU A 247 13.95 -19.36 1.98
CA LEU A 247 13.05 -18.22 1.87
C LEU A 247 12.63 -17.76 3.26
N TYR A 248 12.88 -16.51 3.57
CA TYR A 248 12.35 -15.80 4.73
C TYR A 248 11.17 -14.95 4.26
N LEU A 249 9.96 -15.31 4.68
CA LEU A 249 8.73 -14.57 4.40
C LEU A 249 8.29 -13.82 5.65
N TYR A 250 8.52 -12.51 5.66
CA TYR A 250 8.05 -11.59 6.69
C TYR A 250 6.67 -11.05 6.31
N TYR A 251 5.81 -10.83 7.29
CA TYR A 251 4.49 -10.28 7.06
C TYR A 251 3.94 -9.60 8.32
N SER A 252 3.08 -8.62 8.12
CA SER A 252 2.35 -7.96 9.19
C SER A 252 1.21 -8.84 9.70
N TRP A 253 0.97 -8.73 11.00
CA TRP A 253 -0.17 -9.35 11.67
C TRP A 253 -0.76 -8.36 12.66
N ASN A 254 -2.02 -7.99 12.46
CA ASN A 254 -2.72 -7.02 13.28
C ASN A 254 -3.83 -7.69 14.07
N ASP A 255 -3.69 -7.71 15.39
CA ASP A 255 -4.66 -8.26 16.32
C ASP A 255 -4.84 -7.31 17.51
N ALA A 256 -4.24 -7.53 18.66
CA ALA A 256 -4.18 -6.58 19.77
C ALA A 256 -3.26 -5.37 19.47
N GLY A 257 -2.41 -5.49 18.47
CA GLY A 257 -1.49 -4.48 17.94
C GLY A 257 -0.79 -5.04 16.70
N THR A 258 0.04 -4.25 16.05
CA THR A 258 0.75 -4.69 14.84
C THR A 258 2.06 -5.38 15.22
N THR A 259 2.28 -6.57 14.67
CA THR A 259 3.53 -7.33 14.79
C THR A 259 4.05 -7.70 13.42
N THR A 260 5.37 -7.87 13.27
CA THR A 260 5.95 -8.56 12.11
C THR A 260 6.21 -10.00 12.50
N ARG A 261 5.68 -10.92 11.71
CA ARG A 261 5.89 -12.36 11.84
C ARG A 261 6.78 -12.88 10.73
N LEU A 262 7.38 -14.02 10.96
CA LEU A 262 8.22 -14.74 10.01
C LEU A 262 7.66 -16.15 9.81
N SER A 263 7.63 -16.57 8.55
CA SER A 263 7.58 -17.97 8.14
C SER A 263 8.77 -18.26 7.21
N THR A 264 9.27 -19.49 7.22
CA THR A 264 10.39 -19.91 6.37
C THR A 264 10.02 -21.14 5.54
N ALA A 265 10.62 -21.27 4.37
CA ALA A 265 10.50 -22.46 3.52
C ALA A 265 11.82 -22.71 2.77
N PRO A 266 12.09 -23.95 2.29
CA PRO A 266 13.17 -24.18 1.35
C PRO A 266 12.93 -23.44 0.03
N ALA A 267 13.84 -22.56 -0.38
CA ALA A 267 13.76 -21.85 -1.66
C ALA A 267 14.05 -22.79 -2.86
N THR A 268 14.53 -23.99 -2.61
CA THR A 268 14.75 -25.03 -3.62
C THR A 268 13.49 -25.84 -3.94
N ASP A 269 12.43 -25.71 -3.14
CA ASP A 269 11.16 -26.36 -3.40
C ASP A 269 10.28 -25.48 -4.29
N GLU A 270 9.93 -25.98 -5.46
CA GLU A 270 9.06 -25.24 -6.38
C GLU A 270 7.67 -24.96 -5.80
N ASN A 271 7.17 -25.82 -4.89
CA ASN A 271 5.91 -25.69 -4.17
C ASN A 271 6.12 -25.23 -2.72
N TRP A 272 7.13 -24.42 -2.48
CA TRP A 272 7.49 -23.90 -1.17
C TRP A 272 6.35 -23.34 -0.31
N PRO A 273 5.22 -22.81 -0.84
CA PRO A 273 4.12 -22.36 0.01
C PRO A 273 3.49 -23.50 0.84
N ALA A 274 3.53 -24.74 0.32
CA ALA A 274 3.07 -25.91 1.07
C ALA A 274 4.06 -26.33 2.19
N ALA A 275 5.32 -25.90 2.08
CA ALA A 275 6.40 -26.21 3.04
C ALA A 275 6.65 -25.09 4.05
N LEU A 276 5.82 -24.02 4.05
CA LEU A 276 5.97 -22.91 4.98
C LEU A 276 5.89 -23.37 6.44
N THR A 277 6.91 -22.98 7.20
CA THR A 277 6.99 -23.23 8.63
C THR A 277 6.94 -21.90 9.37
N MET A 278 5.96 -21.74 10.27
CA MET A 278 5.83 -20.55 11.09
C MET A 278 6.94 -20.48 12.13
N VAL A 279 7.67 -19.37 12.17
CA VAL A 279 8.66 -19.06 13.21
C VAL A 279 8.01 -18.28 14.36
N GLY A 280 7.15 -17.32 14.04
CA GLY A 280 6.42 -16.50 15.01
C GLY A 280 6.74 -15.02 14.89
N ILE A 281 6.54 -14.27 15.96
CA ILE A 281 6.80 -12.82 16.04
C ILE A 281 8.30 -12.57 16.07
N VAL A 282 8.77 -11.71 15.16
CA VAL A 282 10.19 -11.29 15.06
C VAL A 282 10.39 -9.83 15.41
N ILE A 283 9.35 -8.99 15.20
CA ILE A 283 9.29 -7.60 15.68
C ILE A 283 7.92 -7.36 16.29
N ASP A 284 7.89 -7.04 17.58
CA ASP A 284 6.69 -6.59 18.26
C ASP A 284 6.60 -5.07 18.19
N LYS A 285 5.61 -4.58 17.45
CA LYS A 285 5.32 -3.16 17.26
C LYS A 285 4.05 -2.71 18.00
N SER A 286 3.47 -3.57 18.83
CA SER A 286 2.18 -3.31 19.52
C SER A 286 2.21 -2.06 20.39
N ASN A 287 3.36 -1.67 20.91
CA ASN A 287 3.57 -0.46 21.71
C ASN A 287 4.10 0.73 20.90
N ILE A 288 4.24 0.60 19.58
CA ILE A 288 4.70 1.69 18.71
C ILE A 288 3.49 2.37 18.08
N PRO A 289 3.28 3.68 18.31
CA PRO A 289 2.09 4.37 17.82
C PRO A 289 1.98 4.30 16.29
N ALA A 290 0.84 3.79 15.81
CA ALA A 290 0.52 3.67 14.39
C ALA A 290 1.70 3.14 13.55
N ALA A 291 2.35 2.07 14.03
CA ALA A 291 3.36 1.35 13.27
C ALA A 291 2.70 0.56 12.13
N ASP A 292 3.37 0.54 10.99
CA ASP A 292 2.89 -0.15 9.81
C ASP A 292 3.78 -1.35 9.45
N HIS A 293 3.70 -1.81 8.19
CA HIS A 293 4.43 -2.97 7.71
C HIS A 293 5.95 -2.81 7.87
N CYS A 294 6.66 -3.93 7.77
CA CYS A 294 8.10 -3.98 7.88
C CYS A 294 8.70 -4.59 6.62
N ASP A 295 9.50 -3.81 5.89
CA ASP A 295 10.30 -4.34 4.80
C ASP A 295 11.67 -4.78 5.31
N VAL A 296 12.10 -5.97 4.93
CA VAL A 296 13.33 -6.62 5.39
C VAL A 296 14.22 -6.94 4.20
N LYS A 297 15.50 -6.63 4.33
CA LYS A 297 16.56 -7.00 3.38
C LYS A 297 17.74 -7.62 4.13
N TYR A 298 18.53 -8.44 3.44
CA TYR A 298 19.81 -8.94 3.96
C TYR A 298 20.95 -8.08 3.41
N CYS A 299 21.82 -7.60 4.29
CA CYS A 299 22.98 -6.83 3.91
C CYS A 299 24.22 -7.74 3.84
N ASP A 300 24.71 -7.97 2.64
CA ASP A 300 25.85 -8.86 2.40
C ASP A 300 27.12 -8.36 3.10
N ASP A 301 27.37 -7.03 3.06
CA ASP A 301 28.58 -6.44 3.66
C ASP A 301 28.61 -6.56 5.19
N LEU A 302 27.46 -6.63 5.82
CA LEU A 302 27.34 -6.72 7.28
C LEU A 302 27.03 -8.15 7.76
N GLY A 303 26.59 -9.02 6.86
CA GLY A 303 26.11 -10.36 7.24
C GLY A 303 24.85 -10.32 8.14
N MET A 304 23.96 -9.34 7.90
CA MET A 304 22.81 -9.05 8.79
C MET A 304 21.55 -8.73 8.04
N PHE A 305 20.41 -8.99 8.65
CA PHE A 305 19.13 -8.48 8.20
C PHE A 305 18.92 -7.05 8.68
N ILE A 306 18.43 -6.20 7.78
CA ILE A 306 18.03 -4.82 8.05
C ILE A 306 16.54 -4.70 7.75
N ALA A 307 15.81 -4.07 8.65
CA ALA A 307 14.37 -3.87 8.48
C ALA A 307 13.99 -2.40 8.71
N VAL A 308 13.01 -1.93 7.95
CA VAL A 308 12.44 -0.59 8.09
C VAL A 308 10.93 -0.68 8.24
N HIS A 309 10.36 0.22 9.02
CA HIS A 309 8.90 0.42 9.05
C HIS A 309 8.56 1.87 9.36
N THR A 310 7.35 2.27 8.99
CA THR A 310 6.82 3.59 9.32
C THR A 310 6.18 3.57 10.71
N SER A 311 6.49 4.57 11.52
CA SER A 311 5.89 4.85 12.83
C SER A 311 5.15 6.16 12.82
N LYS A 312 4.11 6.31 13.63
CA LYS A 312 3.19 7.46 13.63
C LYS A 312 2.64 7.76 12.23
N ARG A 313 2.35 6.71 11.47
CA ARG A 313 1.92 6.84 10.08
C ARG A 313 0.79 7.84 9.92
N MET A 314 0.70 8.48 8.76
CA MET A 314 -0.32 9.47 8.38
C MET A 314 -0.29 10.78 9.19
N THR A 315 0.68 10.97 10.07
CA THR A 315 0.83 12.22 10.84
C THR A 315 1.98 13.07 10.30
N ALA A 316 2.00 14.34 10.67
CA ALA A 316 3.12 15.23 10.34
C ALA A 316 4.45 14.78 10.99
N ASP A 317 4.36 14.02 12.11
CA ASP A 317 5.51 13.51 12.87
C ASP A 317 5.88 12.07 12.47
N ALA A 318 5.35 11.55 11.37
CA ALA A 318 5.69 10.22 10.89
C ALA A 318 7.19 10.10 10.56
N TYR A 319 7.75 8.94 10.86
CA TYR A 319 9.16 8.66 10.62
C TYR A 319 9.37 7.18 10.29
N ILE A 320 10.55 6.86 9.77
CA ILE A 320 10.95 5.49 9.44
C ILE A 320 11.91 4.99 10.53
N ASP A 321 11.54 3.90 11.20
CA ASP A 321 12.40 3.18 12.15
C ASP A 321 13.31 2.20 11.43
N LEU A 322 14.49 1.99 12.01
CA LEU A 322 15.52 1.08 11.51
C LEU A 322 15.79 -0.01 12.54
N TRP A 323 15.76 -1.25 12.07
CA TRP A 323 15.98 -2.45 12.88
C TRP A 323 17.02 -3.35 12.24
N ILE A 324 17.74 -4.12 13.05
CA ILE A 324 18.72 -5.11 12.57
C ILE A 324 18.57 -6.43 13.30
N SER A 325 19.01 -7.49 12.62
CA SER A 325 19.06 -8.86 13.18
C SER A 325 20.21 -9.66 12.57
N ASN A 326 20.89 -10.46 13.37
CA ASN A 326 21.93 -11.39 12.90
C ASN A 326 21.34 -12.67 12.27
N ASP A 327 20.14 -13.06 12.66
CA ASP A 327 19.53 -14.34 12.32
C ASP A 327 18.18 -14.21 11.59
N GLY A 328 17.73 -12.97 11.34
CA GLY A 328 16.43 -12.69 10.76
C GLY A 328 15.23 -13.04 11.65
N ARG A 329 15.48 -13.45 12.91
CA ARG A 329 14.45 -13.92 13.83
C ARG A 329 14.29 -13.04 15.06
N LYS A 330 15.35 -12.35 15.47
CA LYS A 330 15.35 -11.43 16.60
C LYS A 330 15.87 -10.08 16.14
N PHE A 331 14.97 -9.15 15.98
CA PHE A 331 15.32 -7.79 15.59
C PHE A 331 15.44 -6.87 16.81
N ARG A 332 16.33 -5.91 16.72
CA ARG A 332 16.44 -4.81 17.66
C ARG A 332 16.39 -3.47 16.93
N ASN A 333 15.71 -2.50 17.51
CA ASN A 333 15.66 -1.14 16.98
C ASN A 333 17.03 -0.47 17.21
N ILE A 334 17.54 0.20 16.18
CA ILE A 334 18.81 0.95 16.23
C ILE A 334 18.62 2.44 15.96
N GLY A 335 17.38 2.90 15.84
CA GLY A 335 17.07 4.31 15.67
C GLY A 335 16.15 4.59 14.51
N LYS A 336 16.24 5.80 13.99
CA LYS A 336 15.41 6.30 12.89
C LYS A 336 16.28 6.54 11.67
N LEU A 337 15.66 6.41 10.50
CA LEU A 337 16.26 6.91 9.27
C LEU A 337 16.44 8.41 9.38
N GLU A 338 17.67 8.88 9.19
CA GLU A 338 17.96 10.31 9.20
C GLU A 338 17.68 10.97 7.86
N GLY A 339 17.35 12.25 7.91
CA GLY A 339 17.01 13.07 6.77
C GLY A 339 15.56 13.51 6.79
N THR A 340 15.15 14.21 5.74
CA THR A 340 13.80 14.76 5.62
C THR A 340 12.96 13.83 4.74
N THR A 341 11.89 13.31 5.30
CA THR A 341 10.83 12.63 4.57
C THR A 341 9.68 13.59 4.29
N GLN A 342 8.83 13.22 3.32
CA GLN A 342 7.55 13.90 3.16
C GLN A 342 6.67 13.62 4.39
N PRO A 343 5.84 14.57 4.84
CA PRO A 343 4.94 14.36 5.95
C PRO A 343 3.83 13.36 5.58
N GLY A 344 3.26 12.69 6.58
CA GLY A 344 2.15 11.77 6.37
C GLY A 344 2.58 10.45 5.73
N LEU A 345 3.73 9.91 6.12
CA LEU A 345 4.18 8.58 5.70
C LEU A 345 3.13 7.52 6.00
N HIS A 346 2.95 6.59 5.08
CA HIS A 346 2.08 5.44 5.27
C HIS A 346 2.88 4.15 5.40
N ASN A 347 3.50 3.68 4.36
CA ASN A 347 4.38 2.51 4.39
C ASN A 347 5.69 2.80 3.64
N CYS A 348 6.70 1.97 3.86
CA CYS A 348 8.02 2.17 3.27
C CYS A 348 8.70 0.83 2.96
N GLY A 349 9.67 0.87 2.06
CA GLY A 349 10.51 -0.28 1.73
C GLY A 349 11.89 0.14 1.25
N ILE A 350 12.89 -0.70 1.47
CA ILE A 350 14.26 -0.54 0.97
C ILE A 350 14.41 -1.29 -0.34
N SER A 351 15.07 -0.70 -1.33
CA SER A 351 15.49 -1.41 -2.54
C SER A 351 16.42 -2.58 -2.18
N GLY A 352 16.34 -3.63 -2.97
CA GLY A 352 17.22 -4.80 -2.88
C GLY A 352 17.47 -5.36 -4.26
N ASP A 353 18.36 -6.35 -4.35
CA ASP A 353 18.48 -7.17 -5.55
C ASP A 353 17.34 -8.19 -5.66
N GLU A 354 17.42 -9.07 -6.64
CA GLU A 354 16.40 -10.08 -6.92
C GLU A 354 16.15 -11.04 -5.74
N SER A 355 17.14 -11.28 -4.88
CA SER A 355 17.03 -12.14 -3.70
C SER A 355 16.65 -11.39 -2.42
N GLY A 356 16.44 -10.08 -2.51
CA GLY A 356 16.18 -9.23 -1.35
C GLY A 356 17.45 -8.84 -0.59
N HIS A 357 18.62 -8.84 -1.25
CA HIS A 357 19.89 -8.44 -0.67
C HIS A 357 20.26 -7.01 -1.01
N ILE A 358 21.02 -6.38 -0.15
CA ILE A 358 21.62 -5.06 -0.33
C ILE A 358 23.14 -5.16 -0.20
N GLN A 359 23.83 -4.32 -0.96
CA GLN A 359 25.29 -4.20 -0.95
C GLN A 359 25.68 -2.73 -0.93
N PHE A 360 26.70 -2.37 -0.16
CA PHE A 360 27.17 -0.97 -0.04
C PHE A 360 27.72 -0.43 -1.36
N SER A 361 28.20 -1.31 -2.23
CA SER A 361 28.71 -0.95 -3.57
C SER A 361 27.61 -0.50 -4.53
N ARG A 362 26.33 -0.79 -4.25
CA ARG A 362 25.18 -0.41 -5.04
C ARG A 362 24.42 0.76 -4.41
N GLN A 363 23.89 1.66 -5.22
CA GLN A 363 22.99 2.69 -4.73
C GLN A 363 21.72 2.05 -4.19
N GLN A 364 21.40 2.36 -2.93
CA GLN A 364 20.16 1.94 -2.29
C GLN A 364 19.14 3.08 -2.29
N TYR A 365 17.86 2.71 -2.24
CA TYR A 365 16.74 3.63 -2.21
C TYR A 365 15.78 3.25 -1.10
N ILE A 366 15.16 4.25 -0.49
CA ILE A 366 13.97 4.09 0.32
C ILE A 366 12.76 4.55 -0.50
N GLY A 367 11.81 3.65 -0.70
CA GLY A 367 10.52 3.97 -1.26
C GLY A 367 9.51 4.14 -0.14
N TYR A 368 8.62 5.11 -0.24
CA TYR A 368 7.53 5.27 0.73
C TYR A 368 6.31 5.93 0.11
N ALA A 369 5.15 5.55 0.62
CA ALA A 369 3.91 6.25 0.34
C ALA A 369 3.73 7.39 1.33
N TYR A 370 3.17 8.51 0.87
CA TYR A 370 2.83 9.63 1.73
C TYR A 370 1.55 10.31 1.28
N GLY A 371 0.82 10.84 2.23
CA GLY A 371 -0.41 11.59 2.02
C GLY A 371 -0.92 12.15 3.33
N ILE A 372 -1.37 13.39 3.34
CA ILE A 372 -1.95 13.99 4.55
C ILE A 372 -3.46 13.99 4.42
N GLY A 373 -4.11 13.26 5.30
CA GLY A 373 -5.51 13.46 5.62
C GLY A 373 -6.49 12.57 4.89
N SER A 374 -6.07 11.60 4.05
CA SER A 374 -7.06 10.73 3.47
C SER A 374 -6.54 9.39 2.97
N TRP A 375 -7.30 8.37 3.33
CA TRP A 375 -7.11 7.02 2.85
C TRP A 375 -7.29 6.96 1.32
N GLY A 376 -6.37 6.30 0.64
CA GLY A 376 -6.45 6.08 -0.81
C GLY A 376 -5.88 7.21 -1.69
N GLN A 377 -5.35 8.28 -1.11
CA GLN A 377 -4.64 9.33 -1.85
C GLN A 377 -3.15 9.33 -1.52
N TRP A 378 -2.46 8.34 -2.03
CA TRP A 378 -1.03 8.17 -1.81
C TRP A 378 -0.22 8.66 -3.00
N ASN A 379 0.87 9.35 -2.70
CA ASN A 379 1.95 9.57 -3.65
C ASN A 379 3.10 8.66 -3.25
N THR A 380 3.72 8.02 -4.23
CA THR A 380 4.93 7.23 -4.01
C THR A 380 6.14 8.13 -4.20
N PHE A 381 7.06 8.06 -3.26
CA PHE A 381 8.33 8.76 -3.32
C PHE A 381 9.48 7.76 -3.23
N LEU A 382 10.48 7.91 -4.10
CA LEU A 382 11.68 7.10 -4.12
C LEU A 382 12.87 8.02 -3.86
N GLN A 383 13.65 7.73 -2.82
CA GLN A 383 14.75 8.57 -2.38
C GLN A 383 16.01 7.74 -2.21
N PRO A 384 17.16 8.20 -2.74
CA PRO A 384 18.43 7.52 -2.51
C PRO A 384 18.81 7.57 -1.03
N ILE A 385 19.31 6.46 -0.51
CA ILE A 385 19.87 6.34 0.83
C ILE A 385 21.31 5.84 0.76
N GLN A 386 22.06 6.07 1.82
CA GLN A 386 23.44 5.64 1.93
C GLN A 386 23.72 5.13 3.34
N PHE A 387 24.36 3.99 3.44
CA PHE A 387 24.91 3.49 4.69
C PHE A 387 26.17 4.29 5.01
N ASN A 388 26.30 4.74 6.24
CA ASN A 388 27.47 5.47 6.71
C ASN A 388 28.29 4.66 7.71
N GLU A 389 29.51 5.12 7.98
CA GLU A 389 30.43 4.48 8.94
C GLU A 389 29.86 4.36 10.36
N ALA A 390 28.97 5.30 10.76
CA ALA A 390 28.34 5.26 12.08
C ALA A 390 27.39 4.06 12.24
N LEU A 391 26.68 3.67 11.18
CA LEU A 391 25.88 2.45 11.18
C LEU A 391 26.78 1.22 11.34
N THR A 392 27.86 1.16 10.58
CA THR A 392 28.81 0.04 10.63
C THR A 392 29.45 -0.07 12.02
N THR A 393 29.86 1.03 12.62
CA THR A 393 30.43 1.07 13.97
C THR A 393 29.41 0.69 15.03
N ALA A 394 28.18 1.19 14.96
CA ALA A 394 27.11 0.86 15.89
C ALA A 394 26.74 -0.64 15.84
N ILE A 395 26.86 -1.26 14.68
CA ILE A 395 26.65 -2.71 14.51
C ILE A 395 27.82 -3.50 15.09
N GLN A 396 29.06 -3.11 14.83
CA GLN A 396 30.26 -3.75 15.37
C GLN A 396 30.30 -3.72 16.88
N ASP A 397 30.01 -2.58 17.50
CA ASP A 397 29.94 -2.43 18.96
C ASP A 397 28.88 -3.32 19.62
N CYS A 398 27.86 -3.72 18.87
CA CYS A 398 26.81 -4.61 19.35
C CYS A 398 27.08 -6.10 19.13
N THR A 399 28.01 -6.46 18.26
CA THR A 399 28.42 -7.86 18.02
C THR A 399 29.49 -8.32 19.00
N GLU A 400 30.27 -7.40 19.56
CA GLU A 400 31.16 -7.68 20.69
C GLU A 400 30.34 -7.64 21.98
N GLU A 401 29.96 -8.80 22.53
CA GLU A 401 29.47 -8.93 23.91
C GLU A 401 30.57 -8.51 24.90
N LYS A 402 30.78 -7.22 25.05
CA LYS A 402 31.43 -6.71 26.27
C LYS A 402 30.39 -6.76 27.37
N LYS A 403 30.50 -7.75 28.24
CA LYS A 403 29.98 -7.68 29.60
C LYS A 403 30.54 -6.42 30.28
N VAL A 404 29.83 -5.32 30.15
CA VAL A 404 30.04 -4.12 30.94
C VAL A 404 28.70 -3.79 31.59
N ASP A 405 28.77 -3.88 32.89
CA ASP A 405 27.86 -3.38 33.92
C ASP A 405 26.77 -2.39 33.41
N GLY A 406 25.54 -2.88 33.34
CA GLY A 406 24.25 -2.22 33.60
C GLY A 406 23.87 -0.93 32.88
N THR A 407 24.68 -0.31 32.04
CA THR A 407 24.37 0.93 31.34
C THR A 407 24.37 0.73 29.82
N CYS A 408 23.21 0.55 29.26
CA CYS A 408 23.03 0.49 27.80
C CYS A 408 23.08 1.91 27.25
N PHE A 409 24.18 2.30 26.60
CA PHE A 409 24.23 3.52 25.79
C PHE A 409 23.53 3.27 24.46
N VAL A 410 22.45 3.98 24.20
CA VAL A 410 21.79 3.97 22.87
C VAL A 410 22.66 4.78 21.91
N LEU A 411 23.50 4.09 21.13
CA LEU A 411 24.15 4.68 19.97
C LEU A 411 23.09 4.91 18.88
N LYS A 412 22.89 6.14 18.49
CA LYS A 412 22.06 6.52 17.35
C LYS A 412 22.72 6.04 16.07
N ALA A 413 22.23 4.98 15.48
CA ALA A 413 22.61 4.60 14.13
C ALA A 413 22.00 5.60 13.13
N MET A 414 22.83 6.11 12.22
CA MET A 414 22.47 7.18 11.31
C MET A 414 22.52 6.66 9.88
N MET A 415 21.38 6.47 9.27
CA MET A 415 21.25 6.30 7.84
C MET A 415 20.89 7.66 7.23
N VAL A 416 21.72 8.19 6.32
CA VAL A 416 21.56 9.53 5.79
C VAL A 416 21.01 9.46 4.37
N MET A 417 19.88 10.11 4.13
CA MET A 417 19.38 10.33 2.78
C MET A 417 20.29 11.31 2.02
N ARG A 418 20.64 11.00 0.78
CA ARG A 418 21.39 11.94 -0.06
C ARG A 418 20.55 13.19 -0.34
N PRO A 419 21.09 14.39 -0.08
CA PRO A 419 20.39 15.62 -0.38
C PRO A 419 20.25 15.82 -1.89
N THR A 420 19.03 16.05 -2.35
CA THR A 420 18.78 16.78 -3.59
C THR A 420 19.09 18.24 -3.34
N LYS A 421 19.69 18.97 -4.28
CA LYS A 421 20.14 20.37 -4.21
C LYS A 421 19.69 21.14 -2.96
N GLY A 422 20.62 21.57 -2.11
CA GLY A 422 20.30 22.34 -0.91
C GLY A 422 21.51 22.62 -0.02
N ILE A 423 21.26 23.29 1.10
CA ILE A 423 22.26 23.57 2.14
C ILE A 423 22.05 22.60 3.29
N TYR A 424 23.07 21.84 3.65
CA TYR A 424 23.03 20.84 4.71
C TYR A 424 24.09 21.13 5.77
N ILE A 425 23.92 20.54 6.94
CA ILE A 425 24.95 20.60 8.00
C ILE A 425 25.57 19.19 8.07
N GLU A 426 26.81 19.09 7.57
CA GLU A 426 27.60 17.88 7.64
C GLU A 426 28.74 18.09 8.64
N LYS A 427 28.85 17.19 9.63
CA LYS A 427 29.86 17.30 10.71
C LYS A 427 29.92 18.67 11.37
N GLY A 428 28.77 19.30 11.60
CA GLY A 428 28.67 20.63 12.19
C GLY A 428 29.07 21.81 11.28
N LYS A 429 29.33 21.55 10.00
CA LYS A 429 29.65 22.56 8.99
C LYS A 429 28.59 22.62 7.89
N LYS A 430 28.31 23.81 7.38
CA LYS A 430 27.38 24.08 6.32
C LYS A 430 27.98 23.59 5.00
N ALA A 431 27.33 22.61 4.34
CA ALA A 431 27.70 22.08 3.02
C ALA A 431 26.61 22.46 1.98
N LEU A 432 27.06 22.86 0.79
CA LEU A 432 26.19 23.22 -0.32
C LEU A 432 26.34 22.17 -1.41
N TYR A 433 25.28 21.42 -1.68
CA TYR A 433 25.21 20.50 -2.80
C TYR A 433 24.51 21.19 -3.99
N LYS A 434 25.22 21.25 -5.13
CA LYS A 434 24.77 21.93 -6.36
C LYS A 434 24.10 20.95 -7.32
#